data_2fcbafc8c19c1ade0d2af18b33afb818
#
_entry.id   2fcbafc8c19c1ade0d2af18b33afb818
#
_cell.length_a   1.000
_cell.length_b   1.000
_cell.length_c   1.000
_cell.angle_alpha   90.00
_cell.angle_beta   90.00
_cell.angle_gamma   90.00
#
_symmetry.space_group_name_H-M   'P 1'
#
loop_
_entity.id
_entity.type
_entity.pdbx_description
1 polymer ?
#
loop_
_entity_poly.entity_id
_entity_poly.type
_entity_poly.pdbx_seq_one_letter_code
_entity_poly.pdbx_strand_id
1 'polypeptide(L)'
;MNKLLISSAVALALTGCGGGDINIAPANETSIGDTVTNITNEGTTNTDISCASYTLAGTVSQGSYDGTNCIYSKGFVDIDNPLTFDLAVPNIGDGVHIFEGSLVVGQNYSSDADLAAAGLSEGGDGAVLTIAAGATLAFRSADDFMVVNRGSQMRANGTADAPIVLTSQTDAVFGTVGPEDVGEWGGLVINGFGVTNKCSYTGTYPDVATSDCHVASEGKADVGESHYGGDNNADNSGVLKYLIVKHTGAEVAPGNELNGIAFNAVGSGTLVENLQIYSVYDDGIEFFGGAVDITNYVAVYVRDDSIDIDEGYRGTITNALVIQSETDGNRCVESDGIGSYSSKDQATIDDFIARGLNSQATIKNLTCIISANQTGTHEEGQGLRIREAHFPTIQNAIVTSSYGPDELLGDDDYNWCFRLDNEGQQAAQDGNLVVASSILACQDLTKGNSLPNGTSTADWLAASGNLLYQTAEAGDDPTAASNADLVILNGFYSVPVADMVVGTATVPTPVGSSIIGAVSADNDWTAGWTYGLHEGNRAQPLWFE
;
A
#
# COMPACT_ATOMS: atom_id res chain seq x y z
N MET A 1 20.42 -34.08 47.21
CA MET A 1 21.71 -33.55 46.73
C MET A 1 21.47 -32.24 45.99
N ASN A 2 21.94 -31.19 46.56
CA ASN A 2 21.77 -29.82 46.17
C ASN A 2 22.41 -29.52 44.81
N LYS A 3 21.78 -28.69 43.99
CA LYS A 3 22.50 -27.76 43.10
C LYS A 3 21.85 -26.37 43.14
N LEU A 4 22.64 -25.45 43.54
CA LEU A 4 22.45 -24.03 43.72
C LEU A 4 22.08 -23.29 42.44
N LEU A 5 21.08 -22.43 42.56
CA LEU A 5 20.84 -21.30 41.67
C LEU A 5 21.73 -20.12 42.16
N ILE A 6 22.51 -19.54 41.27
CA ILE A 6 23.19 -18.26 41.50
C ILE A 6 22.52 -17.24 40.61
N SER A 7 21.73 -16.37 41.20
CA SER A 7 21.22 -15.14 40.60
C SER A 7 22.20 -13.99 40.94
N SER A 8 22.81 -13.40 39.92
CA SER A 8 23.63 -12.17 40.10
C SER A 8 22.74 -10.97 39.80
N ALA A 9 22.33 -10.29 40.87
CA ALA A 9 21.78 -8.95 40.78
C ALA A 9 22.93 -7.95 40.77
N VAL A 10 23.03 -7.11 39.74
CA VAL A 10 23.91 -5.93 39.71
C VAL A 10 23.04 -4.72 40.02
N ALA A 11 23.23 -4.16 41.19
CA ALA A 11 22.68 -2.88 41.58
C ALA A 11 23.61 -1.76 41.09
N LEU A 12 23.12 -0.87 40.23
CA LEU A 12 23.80 0.39 39.90
C LEU A 12 23.28 1.48 40.80
N ALA A 13 24.21 2.09 41.56
CA ALA A 13 23.97 3.28 42.34
C ALA A 13 23.99 4.53 41.43
N LEU A 14 22.91 5.31 41.48
CA LEU A 14 22.82 6.63 40.85
C LEU A 14 23.40 7.68 41.83
N THR A 15 24.46 8.38 41.43
CA THR A 15 24.82 9.69 41.98
C THR A 15 24.82 10.70 40.86
N GLY A 16 24.10 11.79 41.10
CA GLY A 16 23.60 12.70 40.11
C GLY A 16 24.53 13.80 39.62
N CYS A 17 23.94 14.63 38.84
CA CYS A 17 24.24 15.97 38.32
C CYS A 17 24.82 16.05 36.91
N GLY A 18 24.03 16.61 36.00
CA GLY A 18 24.46 17.19 34.73
C GLY A 18 23.60 16.77 33.56
N GLY A 19 22.75 17.68 33.08
CA GLY A 19 21.88 17.43 31.92
C GLY A 19 22.67 17.09 30.65
N GLY A 20 22.26 16.05 30.03
CA GLY A 20 22.71 15.61 28.72
C GLY A 20 21.78 14.48 28.29
N ASP A 21 21.18 14.64 27.13
CA ASP A 21 20.25 13.70 26.55
C ASP A 21 20.85 12.30 26.43
N ILE A 22 20.15 11.30 26.98
CA ILE A 22 20.53 9.90 26.84
C ILE A 22 19.87 9.37 25.58
N ASN A 23 20.64 9.23 24.52
CA ASN A 23 20.25 8.56 23.30
C ASN A 23 20.48 7.05 23.49
N ILE A 24 19.41 6.27 23.62
CA ILE A 24 19.51 4.81 23.67
C ILE A 24 19.38 4.30 22.24
N ALA A 25 20.51 4.05 21.58
CA ALA A 25 20.55 3.30 20.35
C ALA A 25 20.62 1.79 20.67
N PRO A 26 19.85 0.93 19.99
CA PRO A 26 20.03 -0.51 20.09
C PRO A 26 21.37 -0.90 19.46
N ALA A 27 22.15 -1.66 20.19
CA ALA A 27 23.44 -2.15 19.74
C ALA A 27 23.26 -3.33 18.79
N ASN A 28 23.42 -3.08 17.51
CA ASN A 28 23.99 -3.99 16.52
C ASN A 28 24.34 -3.18 15.26
N GLU A 29 25.47 -2.49 15.32
CA GLU A 29 26.10 -1.97 14.11
C GLU A 29 27.44 -2.67 13.90
N THR A 30 27.49 -3.51 12.89
CA THR A 30 28.77 -3.86 12.25
C THR A 30 29.23 -2.62 11.49
N SER A 31 30.29 -1.99 11.97
CA SER A 31 30.89 -0.82 11.34
C SER A 31 31.51 -1.19 10.01
N ILE A 32 30.83 -0.83 8.92
CA ILE A 32 31.46 -0.60 7.63
C ILE A 32 31.82 0.88 7.63
N GLY A 33 33.11 1.18 7.44
CA GLY A 33 33.60 2.55 7.49
C GLY A 33 33.08 3.36 6.32
N ASP A 34 32.09 4.18 6.58
CA ASP A 34 31.60 5.19 5.66
C ASP A 34 31.86 6.57 6.22
N THR A 35 32.52 7.37 5.43
CA THR A 35 32.62 8.81 5.65
C THR A 35 31.25 9.41 5.31
N VAL A 36 30.34 9.40 6.28
CA VAL A 36 29.14 10.21 6.22
C VAL A 36 29.57 11.63 6.51
N THR A 37 29.68 12.45 5.49
CA THR A 37 29.78 13.90 5.65
C THR A 37 28.43 14.40 6.18
N ASN A 38 28.36 14.65 7.49
CA ASN A 38 27.26 15.39 8.08
C ASN A 38 27.30 16.82 7.50
N ILE A 39 26.34 17.13 6.64
CA ILE A 39 26.09 18.50 6.23
C ILE A 39 25.26 19.14 7.34
N THR A 40 25.92 19.82 8.26
CA THR A 40 25.27 20.74 9.20
C THR A 40 24.92 22.01 8.42
N ASN A 41 23.64 22.35 8.39
CA ASN A 41 23.14 23.62 7.85
C ASN A 41 23.62 24.77 8.74
N GLU A 42 24.74 25.42 8.39
CA GLU A 42 25.03 26.79 8.80
C GLU A 42 25.01 27.66 7.55
N GLY A 43 24.11 28.64 7.56
CA GLY A 43 23.82 29.49 6.42
C GLY A 43 25.05 30.21 5.86
N THR A 44 25.41 29.85 4.64
CA THR A 44 26.14 30.71 3.71
C THR A 44 25.62 30.44 2.30
N THR A 45 25.21 31.50 1.63
CA THR A 45 24.80 31.57 0.24
C THR A 45 25.93 31.12 -0.67
N ASN A 46 25.90 29.90 -1.08
CA ASN A 46 26.39 29.24 -2.30
C ASN A 46 26.57 27.73 -2.00
N THR A 47 25.47 27.00 -1.83
CA THR A 47 25.53 25.54 -1.81
C THR A 47 25.64 25.09 -3.27
N ASP A 48 26.80 24.57 -3.66
CA ASP A 48 26.95 23.78 -4.88
C ASP A 48 25.99 22.58 -4.74
N ILE A 49 24.81 22.67 -5.35
CA ILE A 49 23.85 21.57 -5.41
C ILE A 49 24.51 20.45 -6.21
N SER A 50 24.72 19.31 -5.56
CA SER A 50 25.29 18.13 -6.19
C SER A 50 24.18 17.12 -6.45
N CYS A 51 23.93 16.82 -7.73
CA CYS A 51 23.05 15.73 -8.12
C CYS A 51 23.61 14.38 -7.65
N ALA A 52 22.73 13.38 -7.48
CA ALA A 52 23.13 12.04 -7.12
C ALA A 52 24.18 11.49 -8.09
N SER A 53 25.15 10.77 -7.54
CA SER A 53 26.27 10.21 -8.31
C SER A 53 26.73 8.88 -7.74
N TYR A 54 27.36 8.11 -8.57
CA TYR A 54 28.02 6.86 -8.20
C TYR A 54 29.35 6.70 -8.93
N THR A 55 30.19 5.79 -8.45
CA THR A 55 31.46 5.48 -9.10
C THR A 55 31.49 4.01 -9.52
N LEU A 56 31.62 3.77 -10.82
CA LEU A 56 31.75 2.44 -11.39
C LEU A 56 33.11 2.31 -12.09
N ALA A 57 33.92 1.32 -11.69
CA ALA A 57 35.26 1.06 -12.24
C ALA A 57 36.18 2.31 -12.30
N GLY A 58 36.07 3.20 -11.30
CA GLY A 58 36.84 4.44 -11.22
C GLY A 58 36.30 5.60 -12.05
N THR A 59 35.19 5.42 -12.73
CA THR A 59 34.49 6.48 -13.48
C THR A 59 33.29 6.98 -12.65
N VAL A 60 33.21 8.29 -12.43
CA VAL A 60 32.06 8.92 -11.78
C VAL A 60 30.95 9.14 -12.82
N SER A 61 29.77 8.63 -12.52
CA SER A 61 28.52 8.94 -13.21
C SER A 61 27.68 9.83 -12.29
N GLN A 62 27.22 10.97 -12.78
CA GLN A 62 26.49 11.96 -11.99
C GLN A 62 25.37 12.56 -12.82
N GLY A 63 24.23 12.85 -12.17
CA GLY A 63 23.16 13.62 -12.80
C GLY A 63 23.63 15.04 -13.18
N SER A 64 23.07 15.61 -14.23
CA SER A 64 23.36 16.97 -14.65
C SER A 64 22.43 17.97 -13.99
N TYR A 65 22.99 19.05 -13.42
CA TYR A 65 22.22 20.13 -12.82
C TYR A 65 21.93 21.22 -13.84
N ASP A 66 20.64 21.56 -14.06
CA ASP A 66 20.21 22.56 -15.02
C ASP A 66 20.07 23.99 -14.45
N GLY A 67 20.36 24.17 -13.18
CA GLY A 67 20.19 25.39 -12.41
C GLY A 67 19.03 25.34 -11.41
N THR A 68 18.19 24.31 -11.48
CA THR A 68 17.06 24.03 -10.58
C THR A 68 16.95 22.54 -10.28
N ASN A 69 16.99 21.70 -11.31
CA ASN A 69 16.72 20.28 -11.26
C ASN A 69 17.97 19.43 -11.51
N CYS A 70 17.95 18.19 -11.05
CA CYS A 70 18.92 17.18 -11.39
C CYS A 70 18.34 16.23 -12.45
N ILE A 71 19.01 16.09 -13.58
CA ILE A 71 18.56 15.27 -14.71
C ILE A 71 19.45 14.04 -14.85
N TYR A 72 18.84 12.85 -14.90
CA TYR A 72 19.49 11.56 -15.01
C TYR A 72 19.13 10.90 -16.34
N SER A 73 20.11 10.78 -17.22
CA SER A 73 19.91 10.16 -18.54
C SER A 73 19.75 8.64 -18.43
N LYS A 74 19.26 7.99 -19.47
CA LYS A 74 19.22 6.52 -19.60
C LYS A 74 20.59 5.87 -19.41
N GLY A 75 21.68 6.59 -19.71
CA GLY A 75 23.04 6.11 -19.45
C GLY A 75 23.45 6.17 -17.97
N PHE A 76 22.72 6.91 -17.13
CA PHE A 76 22.89 6.88 -15.67
C PHE A 76 22.17 5.68 -15.06
N VAL A 77 20.90 5.49 -15.36
CA VAL A 77 20.09 4.33 -14.97
C VAL A 77 18.96 4.13 -15.97
N ASP A 78 18.70 2.88 -16.35
CA ASP A 78 17.56 2.47 -17.16
C ASP A 78 17.38 0.94 -17.03
N ILE A 79 16.42 0.36 -17.71
CA ILE A 79 16.15 -1.08 -17.76
C ILE A 79 17.40 -1.87 -18.21
N ASP A 80 18.08 -1.40 -19.27
CA ASP A 80 19.30 -2.02 -19.79
C ASP A 80 20.55 -1.66 -18.97
N ASN A 81 20.44 -0.76 -17.99
CA ASN A 81 21.53 -0.27 -17.16
C ASN A 81 21.09 -0.11 -15.70
N PRO A 82 20.73 -1.22 -15.02
CA PRO A 82 20.23 -1.16 -13.63
C PRO A 82 21.32 -0.72 -12.65
N LEU A 83 20.93 -0.10 -11.54
CA LEU A 83 21.83 0.22 -10.43
C LEU A 83 22.22 -1.06 -9.69
N THR A 84 23.49 -1.44 -9.81
CA THR A 84 24.05 -2.60 -9.09
C THR A 84 24.93 -2.21 -7.90
N PHE A 85 24.84 -0.97 -7.46
CA PHE A 85 25.58 -0.36 -6.35
C PHE A 85 24.67 0.64 -5.66
N ASP A 86 25.06 1.03 -4.44
CA ASP A 86 24.28 1.97 -3.64
C ASP A 86 24.23 3.36 -4.27
N LEU A 87 23.06 3.97 -4.23
CA LEU A 87 22.82 5.33 -4.68
C LEU A 87 22.12 6.13 -3.59
N ALA A 88 22.61 7.34 -3.31
CA ALA A 88 21.94 8.31 -2.47
C ALA A 88 21.42 9.47 -3.30
N VAL A 89 20.09 9.71 -3.24
CA VAL A 89 19.42 10.85 -3.87
C VAL A 89 19.22 11.93 -2.79
N PRO A 90 19.92 13.08 -2.88
CA PRO A 90 19.84 14.13 -1.87
C PRO A 90 18.52 14.92 -1.99
N ASN A 91 18.14 15.65 -0.96
CA ASN A 91 17.16 16.73 -1.09
C ASN A 91 17.85 17.96 -1.69
N ILE A 92 17.32 18.50 -2.78
CA ILE A 92 17.85 19.67 -3.48
C ILE A 92 16.93 20.90 -3.35
N GLY A 93 16.16 20.95 -2.27
CA GLY A 93 15.21 22.03 -1.99
C GLY A 93 14.02 22.02 -2.95
N ASP A 94 13.74 23.12 -3.62
CA ASP A 94 12.62 23.23 -4.56
C ASP A 94 12.88 22.53 -5.92
N GLY A 95 14.07 21.97 -6.12
CA GLY A 95 14.42 21.24 -7.34
C GLY A 95 13.92 19.79 -7.33
N VAL A 96 13.84 19.21 -8.52
CA VAL A 96 13.30 17.87 -8.79
C VAL A 96 14.38 16.98 -9.39
N HIS A 97 14.41 15.70 -9.01
CA HIS A 97 15.23 14.67 -9.63
C HIS A 97 14.48 14.06 -10.81
N ILE A 98 14.87 14.40 -12.04
CA ILE A 98 14.19 14.00 -13.28
C ILE A 98 14.92 12.81 -13.91
N PHE A 99 14.23 11.68 -14.03
CA PHE A 99 14.72 10.49 -14.69
C PHE A 99 14.20 10.45 -16.15
N GLU A 100 15.12 10.30 -17.11
CA GLU A 100 14.81 10.19 -18.55
C GLU A 100 14.55 8.74 -18.98
N GLY A 101 14.60 7.81 -18.06
CA GLY A 101 14.31 6.39 -18.19
C GLY A 101 13.82 5.80 -16.87
N SER A 102 13.61 4.49 -16.86
CA SER A 102 13.18 3.78 -15.67
C SER A 102 14.27 3.72 -14.60
N LEU A 103 13.88 3.81 -13.33
CA LEU A 103 14.81 3.70 -12.20
C LEU A 103 14.82 2.24 -11.68
N VAL A 104 15.76 1.45 -12.17
CA VAL A 104 15.87 0.04 -11.80
C VAL A 104 16.97 -0.15 -10.77
N VAL A 105 16.61 -0.63 -9.58
CA VAL A 105 17.50 -0.86 -8.43
C VAL A 105 17.76 -2.36 -8.30
N GLY A 106 19.02 -2.77 -8.49
CA GLY A 106 19.44 -4.16 -8.52
C GLY A 106 19.21 -4.85 -9.87
N GLN A 107 20.00 -5.88 -10.10
CA GLN A 107 19.87 -6.74 -11.28
C GLN A 107 18.72 -7.73 -11.07
N ASN A 108 17.91 -7.95 -12.11
CA ASN A 108 16.93 -9.02 -12.11
C ASN A 108 17.59 -10.40 -12.33
N TYR A 109 17.11 -11.41 -11.63
CA TYR A 109 17.51 -12.80 -11.77
C TYR A 109 16.28 -13.72 -11.79
N SER A 110 16.24 -14.63 -12.76
CA SER A 110 15.14 -15.57 -13.00
C SER A 110 15.49 -17.02 -12.66
N SER A 111 16.58 -17.25 -11.90
CA SER A 111 16.96 -18.59 -11.44
C SER A 111 17.66 -18.55 -10.07
N ASP A 112 17.49 -19.61 -9.27
CA ASP A 112 18.21 -19.78 -8.00
C ASP A 112 19.73 -19.83 -8.20
N ALA A 113 20.20 -20.36 -9.32
CA ALA A 113 21.62 -20.45 -9.61
C ALA A 113 22.24 -19.06 -9.82
N ASP A 114 21.54 -18.16 -10.50
CA ASP A 114 22.02 -16.80 -10.75
C ASP A 114 21.94 -15.95 -9.48
N LEU A 115 20.85 -16.08 -8.68
CA LEU A 115 20.74 -15.45 -7.36
C LEU A 115 21.89 -15.86 -6.44
N ALA A 116 22.17 -17.17 -6.36
CA ALA A 116 23.26 -17.70 -5.54
C ALA A 116 24.64 -17.24 -6.04
N ALA A 117 24.84 -17.18 -7.37
CA ALA A 117 26.09 -16.68 -7.97
C ALA A 117 26.29 -15.18 -7.70
N ALA A 118 25.21 -14.41 -7.61
CA ALA A 118 25.23 -13.00 -7.23
C ALA A 118 25.33 -12.77 -5.71
N GLY A 119 25.14 -13.83 -4.89
CA GLY A 119 25.14 -13.75 -3.43
C GLY A 119 23.85 -13.14 -2.86
N LEU A 120 22.74 -13.22 -3.60
CA LEU A 120 21.45 -12.68 -3.21
C LEU A 120 20.56 -13.77 -2.61
N SER A 121 20.17 -13.62 -1.37
CA SER A 121 19.26 -14.53 -0.65
C SER A 121 18.21 -13.80 0.18
N GLU A 122 18.45 -12.54 0.50
CA GLU A 122 17.54 -11.68 1.28
C GLU A 122 17.77 -10.20 0.95
N GLY A 123 16.88 -9.35 1.40
CA GLY A 123 16.98 -7.91 1.22
C GLY A 123 18.18 -7.31 1.95
N GLY A 124 18.91 -6.45 1.24
CA GLY A 124 20.15 -5.84 1.72
C GLY A 124 21.43 -6.50 1.20
N ASP A 125 21.33 -7.64 0.52
CA ASP A 125 22.46 -8.28 -0.17
C ASP A 125 22.81 -7.56 -1.48
N GLY A 126 21.83 -6.87 -2.09
CA GLY A 126 21.95 -6.12 -3.34
C GLY A 126 22.14 -4.61 -3.14
N ALA A 127 21.87 -3.85 -4.19
CA ALA A 127 21.98 -2.40 -4.20
C ALA A 127 20.95 -1.73 -3.29
N VAL A 128 21.35 -0.62 -2.65
CA VAL A 128 20.48 0.19 -1.79
C VAL A 128 20.27 1.57 -2.42
N LEU A 129 19.02 1.90 -2.74
CA LEU A 129 18.62 3.26 -3.07
C LEU A 129 18.18 4.00 -1.82
N THR A 130 18.86 5.05 -1.45
CA THR A 130 18.48 5.92 -0.34
C THR A 130 17.95 7.26 -0.87
N ILE A 131 16.74 7.64 -0.49
CA ILE A 131 16.10 8.89 -0.89
C ILE A 131 15.98 9.78 0.35
N ALA A 132 16.54 10.98 0.28
CA ALA A 132 16.50 11.93 1.38
C ALA A 132 15.07 12.47 1.60
N ALA A 133 14.72 12.74 2.87
CA ALA A 133 13.44 13.36 3.22
C ALA A 133 13.23 14.68 2.46
N GLY A 134 12.04 14.87 1.91
CA GLY A 134 11.66 16.03 1.11
C GLY A 134 12.14 16.01 -0.35
N ALA A 135 12.78 14.94 -0.80
CA ALA A 135 13.17 14.82 -2.21
C ALA A 135 11.94 14.48 -3.08
N THR A 136 11.90 15.08 -4.27
CA THR A 136 10.92 14.74 -5.32
C THR A 136 11.63 14.07 -6.48
N LEU A 137 11.20 12.86 -6.84
CA LEU A 137 11.65 12.11 -8.00
C LEU A 137 10.54 12.15 -9.06
N ALA A 138 10.90 12.50 -10.29
CA ALA A 138 9.95 12.64 -11.38
C ALA A 138 10.40 11.83 -12.60
N PHE A 139 9.43 11.16 -13.22
CA PHE A 139 9.63 10.35 -14.41
C PHE A 139 9.14 11.11 -15.64
N ARG A 140 9.88 10.95 -16.75
CA ARG A 140 9.66 11.79 -17.93
C ARG A 140 8.54 11.29 -18.83
N SER A 141 8.30 10.01 -18.83
CA SER A 141 7.41 9.35 -19.77
C SER A 141 6.47 8.38 -19.06
N ALA A 142 5.31 8.16 -19.64
CA ALA A 142 4.39 7.09 -19.26
C ALA A 142 5.03 5.68 -19.35
N ASP A 143 6.04 5.52 -20.21
CA ASP A 143 6.80 4.26 -20.33
C ASP A 143 7.84 4.05 -19.21
N ASP A 144 8.13 5.08 -18.40
CA ASP A 144 9.14 5.02 -17.35
C ASP A 144 8.51 4.59 -16.02
N PHE A 145 9.18 3.74 -15.27
CA PHE A 145 8.71 3.20 -14.00
C PHE A 145 9.88 2.99 -13.04
N MET A 146 9.58 2.60 -11.80
CA MET A 146 10.59 2.26 -10.80
C MET A 146 10.47 0.81 -10.40
N VAL A 147 11.61 0.08 -10.35
CA VAL A 147 11.67 -1.31 -9.87
C VAL A 147 12.76 -1.45 -8.82
N VAL A 148 12.44 -2.12 -7.71
CA VAL A 148 13.38 -2.61 -6.73
C VAL A 148 13.43 -4.14 -6.84
N ASN A 149 14.48 -4.68 -7.43
CA ASN A 149 14.62 -6.12 -7.62
C ASN A 149 14.99 -6.85 -6.33
N ARG A 150 14.71 -8.17 -6.29
CA ARG A 150 15.00 -9.02 -5.13
C ARG A 150 16.45 -8.86 -4.64
N GLY A 151 16.62 -8.82 -3.32
CA GLY A 151 17.89 -8.59 -2.66
C GLY A 151 18.28 -7.13 -2.53
N SER A 152 17.72 -6.24 -3.35
CA SER A 152 17.94 -4.80 -3.26
C SER A 152 16.95 -4.13 -2.29
N GLN A 153 17.24 -2.89 -1.90
CA GLN A 153 16.41 -2.13 -0.97
C GLN A 153 16.13 -0.71 -1.47
N MET A 154 14.93 -0.20 -1.18
CA MET A 154 14.61 1.22 -1.22
C MET A 154 14.49 1.76 0.20
N ARG A 155 15.25 2.80 0.52
CA ARG A 155 15.18 3.51 1.80
C ARG A 155 14.68 4.93 1.59
N ALA A 156 13.37 5.06 1.46
CA ALA A 156 12.64 6.32 1.38
C ALA A 156 12.11 6.69 2.77
N ASN A 157 12.97 7.30 3.59
CA ASN A 157 12.63 7.65 4.96
C ASN A 157 12.32 9.14 5.07
N GLY A 158 11.13 9.54 4.60
CA GLY A 158 10.59 10.89 4.75
C GLY A 158 10.13 11.22 6.16
N THR A 159 9.63 12.42 6.36
CA THR A 159 9.00 12.90 7.60
C THR A 159 7.70 13.65 7.27
N ALA A 160 6.86 13.91 8.27
CA ALA A 160 5.63 14.68 8.06
C ALA A 160 5.91 16.09 7.50
N ASP A 161 7.00 16.72 7.92
CA ASP A 161 7.39 18.07 7.44
C ASP A 161 8.18 18.01 6.11
N ALA A 162 8.63 16.84 5.70
CA ALA A 162 9.43 16.63 4.50
C ALA A 162 9.12 15.26 3.87
N PRO A 163 7.89 15.06 3.33
CA PRO A 163 7.52 13.84 2.64
C PRO A 163 8.34 13.66 1.36
N ILE A 164 8.54 12.41 0.96
CA ILE A 164 9.15 12.08 -0.31
C ILE A 164 8.04 11.94 -1.35
N VAL A 165 8.25 12.46 -2.56
CA VAL A 165 7.26 12.42 -3.64
C VAL A 165 7.84 11.69 -4.85
N LEU A 166 7.09 10.70 -5.36
CA LEU A 166 7.31 10.08 -6.67
C LEU A 166 6.17 10.49 -7.59
N THR A 167 6.49 11.07 -8.75
CA THR A 167 5.48 11.61 -9.68
C THR A 167 6.03 11.73 -11.10
N SER A 168 5.28 12.39 -12.00
CA SER A 168 5.74 12.71 -13.36
C SER A 168 6.47 14.05 -13.42
N GLN A 169 7.29 14.23 -14.46
CA GLN A 169 7.86 15.54 -14.80
C GLN A 169 6.77 16.56 -15.14
N THR A 170 5.68 16.12 -15.76
CA THR A 170 4.53 16.96 -16.12
C THR A 170 3.88 17.57 -14.88
N ASP A 171 3.76 16.79 -13.81
CA ASP A 171 3.25 17.25 -12.52
C ASP A 171 4.27 18.14 -11.78
N ALA A 172 5.46 17.61 -11.51
CA ALA A 172 6.40 18.26 -10.59
C ALA A 172 7.09 19.52 -11.17
N VAL A 173 7.28 19.58 -12.49
CA VAL A 173 8.04 20.66 -13.14
C VAL A 173 7.13 21.60 -13.92
N PHE A 174 6.18 21.05 -14.67
CA PHE A 174 5.32 21.87 -15.53
C PHE A 174 4.02 22.29 -14.85
N GLY A 175 3.56 21.55 -13.81
CA GLY A 175 2.34 21.85 -13.07
C GLY A 175 1.10 21.85 -13.94
N THR A 176 1.04 20.98 -14.96
CA THR A 176 -0.05 20.92 -15.95
C THR A 176 -0.91 19.69 -15.82
N VAL A 177 -0.59 18.81 -14.87
CA VAL A 177 -1.39 17.62 -14.55
C VAL A 177 -2.62 18.04 -13.73
N GLY A 178 -3.79 17.60 -14.15
CA GLY A 178 -5.04 17.81 -13.42
C GLY A 178 -5.09 16.97 -12.11
N PRO A 179 -5.98 17.33 -11.18
CA PRO A 179 -6.04 16.66 -9.88
C PRO A 179 -6.32 15.15 -9.98
N GLU A 180 -7.06 14.73 -10.99
CA GLU A 180 -7.44 13.33 -11.22
C GLU A 180 -6.86 12.74 -12.50
N ASP A 181 -5.84 13.37 -13.08
CA ASP A 181 -5.10 12.81 -14.20
C ASP A 181 -4.26 11.61 -13.72
N VAL A 182 -4.20 10.59 -14.54
CA VAL A 182 -3.55 9.29 -14.27
C VAL A 182 -2.68 8.88 -15.46
N GLY A 183 -1.86 7.83 -15.29
CA GLY A 183 -1.07 7.28 -16.41
C GLY A 183 0.07 8.17 -16.88
N GLU A 184 0.51 9.12 -16.07
CA GLU A 184 1.62 10.04 -16.40
C GLU A 184 2.99 9.32 -16.36
N TRP A 185 3.10 8.26 -15.56
CA TRP A 185 4.25 7.35 -15.47
C TRP A 185 3.79 5.99 -14.94
N GLY A 186 4.64 4.97 -15.03
CA GLY A 186 4.23 3.60 -14.72
C GLY A 186 3.83 3.40 -13.26
N GLY A 187 4.74 3.58 -12.34
CA GLY A 187 4.53 3.29 -10.92
C GLY A 187 5.75 2.64 -10.27
N LEU A 188 5.57 2.10 -9.06
CA LEU A 188 6.64 1.47 -8.28
C LEU A 188 6.38 -0.04 -8.12
N VAL A 189 7.36 -0.85 -8.51
CA VAL A 189 7.37 -2.31 -8.31
C VAL A 189 8.44 -2.68 -7.30
N ILE A 190 8.09 -3.42 -6.26
CA ILE A 190 9.03 -3.93 -5.25
C ILE A 190 8.95 -5.45 -5.21
N ASN A 191 10.05 -6.12 -5.55
CA ASN A 191 10.16 -7.57 -5.59
C ASN A 191 10.90 -8.10 -4.36
N GLY A 192 10.28 -9.01 -3.62
CA GLY A 192 10.83 -9.66 -2.43
C GLY A 192 10.98 -11.17 -2.60
N PHE A 193 11.56 -11.79 -1.55
CA PHE A 193 11.75 -13.25 -1.44
C PHE A 193 10.65 -13.95 -0.63
N GLY A 194 9.50 -13.30 -0.43
CA GLY A 194 8.36 -13.86 0.29
C GLY A 194 7.66 -14.99 -0.47
N VAL A 195 6.69 -15.59 0.21
CA VAL A 195 5.84 -16.66 -0.31
C VAL A 195 4.79 -16.09 -1.26
N THR A 196 4.67 -16.66 -2.46
CA THR A 196 3.54 -16.47 -3.37
C THR A 196 2.97 -17.81 -3.78
N ASN A 197 1.66 -17.98 -3.78
CA ASN A 197 1.06 -19.27 -4.14
C ASN A 197 1.06 -19.57 -5.66
N LYS A 198 1.70 -18.74 -6.46
CA LYS A 198 2.10 -19.08 -7.84
C LYS A 198 3.24 -20.10 -7.89
N CYS A 199 4.02 -20.22 -6.81
CA CYS A 199 5.12 -21.17 -6.73
C CYS A 199 4.70 -22.50 -6.08
N SER A 200 5.50 -23.53 -6.28
CA SER A 200 5.30 -24.84 -5.67
C SER A 200 6.06 -24.94 -4.38
N TYR A 201 5.37 -25.29 -3.29
CA TYR A 201 5.96 -25.45 -1.96
C TYR A 201 5.81 -26.87 -1.44
N THR A 202 6.75 -27.28 -0.60
CA THR A 202 6.57 -28.36 0.36
C THR A 202 6.19 -27.78 1.72
N GLY A 203 5.60 -28.60 2.60
CA GLY A 203 5.21 -28.16 3.95
C GLY A 203 3.87 -27.41 4.00
N THR A 204 3.63 -26.80 5.15
CA THR A 204 2.43 -26.02 5.49
C THR A 204 2.89 -24.71 6.09
N TYR A 205 2.24 -23.60 5.73
CA TYR A 205 2.59 -22.29 6.27
C TYR A 205 2.53 -22.28 7.81
N PRO A 206 3.50 -21.68 8.54
CA PRO A 206 4.61 -20.87 8.01
C PRO A 206 5.85 -21.68 7.58
N ASP A 207 5.90 -22.99 7.83
CA ASP A 207 7.05 -23.85 7.55
C ASP A 207 6.97 -24.41 6.11
N VAL A 208 7.02 -23.51 5.13
CA VAL A 208 7.05 -23.85 3.70
C VAL A 208 8.47 -23.74 3.14
N ALA A 209 8.78 -24.52 2.12
CA ALA A 209 10.03 -24.40 1.40
C ALA A 209 9.81 -24.62 -0.10
N THR A 210 10.53 -23.85 -0.90
CA THR A 210 10.59 -23.99 -2.35
C THR A 210 12.04 -24.11 -2.80
N SER A 211 12.27 -24.69 -3.96
CA SER A 211 13.58 -24.75 -4.62
C SER A 211 13.60 -24.02 -5.95
N ASP A 212 12.47 -23.43 -6.34
CA ASP A 212 12.33 -22.75 -7.62
C ASP A 212 11.08 -21.85 -7.56
N CYS A 213 11.30 -20.54 -7.31
CA CYS A 213 10.22 -19.56 -7.24
C CYS A 213 10.65 -18.25 -7.92
N HIS A 214 10.28 -18.10 -9.17
CA HIS A 214 10.63 -16.97 -10.02
C HIS A 214 9.41 -16.56 -10.83
N VAL A 215 8.48 -15.86 -10.18
CA VAL A 215 7.27 -15.35 -10.83
C VAL A 215 7.62 -14.04 -11.52
N ALA A 216 7.24 -13.89 -12.79
CA ALA A 216 7.38 -12.62 -13.49
C ALA A 216 6.45 -11.57 -12.88
N SER A 217 6.99 -10.39 -12.57
CA SER A 217 6.19 -9.26 -12.12
C SER A 217 5.32 -8.74 -13.25
N GLU A 218 4.23 -8.12 -12.92
CA GLU A 218 3.46 -7.34 -13.88
C GLU A 218 4.30 -6.22 -14.48
N GLY A 219 4.00 -5.83 -15.72
CA GLY A 219 4.74 -4.85 -16.47
C GLY A 219 5.07 -5.27 -17.88
N LYS A 220 5.98 -4.57 -18.54
CA LYS A 220 6.39 -4.85 -19.94
C LYS A 220 7.09 -6.21 -20.05
N ALA A 221 6.40 -7.20 -20.58
CA ALA A 221 6.91 -8.55 -20.81
C ALA A 221 8.19 -8.60 -21.68
N ASP A 222 8.47 -7.57 -22.48
CA ASP A 222 9.61 -7.50 -23.38
C ASP A 222 10.69 -6.49 -22.93
N VAL A 223 10.41 -5.66 -21.92
CA VAL A 223 11.33 -4.57 -21.49
C VAL A 223 11.26 -4.44 -19.98
N GLY A 224 12.32 -4.86 -19.29
CA GLY A 224 12.41 -4.77 -17.83
C GLY A 224 11.67 -5.88 -17.08
N GLU A 225 11.62 -7.07 -17.67
CA GLU A 225 11.14 -8.26 -16.96
C GLU A 225 11.84 -8.36 -15.60
N SER A 226 11.06 -8.44 -14.53
CA SER A 226 11.55 -8.63 -13.18
C SER A 226 10.84 -9.81 -12.52
N HIS A 227 11.46 -10.40 -11.50
CA HIS A 227 10.95 -11.61 -10.87
C HIS A 227 10.90 -11.47 -9.36
N TYR A 228 9.88 -12.09 -8.76
CA TYR A 228 9.69 -12.14 -7.31
C TYR A 228 9.44 -13.57 -6.83
N GLY A 229 9.35 -13.69 -5.51
CA GLY A 229 9.00 -14.92 -4.83
C GLY A 229 10.20 -15.67 -4.26
N GLY A 230 9.90 -16.54 -3.32
CA GLY A 230 10.81 -17.34 -2.52
C GLY A 230 10.03 -18.00 -1.38
N ASP A 231 10.69 -18.26 -0.26
CA ASP A 231 10.07 -18.84 0.95
C ASP A 231 10.39 -18.05 2.24
N ASN A 232 10.86 -16.80 2.09
CA ASN A 232 11.22 -15.93 3.20
C ASN A 232 10.23 -14.78 3.40
N ASN A 233 9.14 -15.02 4.13
CA ASN A 233 8.20 -13.96 4.49
C ASN A 233 8.75 -12.94 5.53
N ALA A 234 9.97 -13.11 6.00
CA ALA A 234 10.68 -12.12 6.83
C ALA A 234 11.66 -11.25 6.03
N ASP A 235 11.68 -11.39 4.72
CA ASP A 235 12.52 -10.59 3.81
C ASP A 235 12.33 -9.08 4.02
N ASN A 236 13.36 -8.30 3.65
CA ASN A 236 13.39 -6.86 3.87
C ASN A 236 13.79 -6.10 2.61
N SER A 237 12.83 -5.52 1.92
CA SER A 237 13.04 -4.67 0.74
C SER A 237 13.28 -3.18 1.08
N GLY A 238 13.38 -2.82 2.37
CA GLY A 238 13.77 -1.48 2.82
C GLY A 238 12.77 -0.75 3.70
N VAL A 239 12.66 0.57 3.50
CA VAL A 239 11.83 1.49 4.29
C VAL A 239 11.10 2.43 3.37
N LEU A 240 9.77 2.48 3.48
CA LEU A 240 8.90 3.44 2.81
C LEU A 240 8.15 4.21 3.90
N LYS A 241 8.53 5.46 4.13
CA LYS A 241 7.95 6.26 5.19
C LYS A 241 7.70 7.69 4.74
N TYR A 242 6.49 8.19 4.98
CA TYR A 242 6.01 9.47 4.47
C TYR A 242 6.31 9.60 2.97
N LEU A 243 5.84 8.61 2.24
CA LEU A 243 5.99 8.50 0.79
C LEU A 243 4.66 8.80 0.10
N ILE A 244 4.69 9.69 -0.88
CA ILE A 244 3.55 10.03 -1.73
C ILE A 244 3.88 9.58 -3.15
N VAL A 245 3.00 8.77 -3.75
CA VAL A 245 3.09 8.31 -5.15
C VAL A 245 1.87 8.86 -5.89
N LYS A 246 2.09 9.58 -7.00
CA LYS A 246 1.03 10.28 -7.70
C LYS A 246 1.04 10.04 -9.21
N HIS A 247 -0.17 10.02 -9.80
CA HIS A 247 -0.43 10.09 -11.25
C HIS A 247 0.16 8.90 -12.02
N THR A 248 0.13 7.70 -11.43
CA THR A 248 0.65 6.45 -11.99
C THR A 248 -0.40 5.68 -12.79
N GLY A 249 -0.10 4.42 -13.12
CA GLY A 249 -1.02 3.51 -13.78
C GLY A 249 -0.93 3.58 -15.30
N ALA A 250 0.25 3.81 -15.86
CA ALA A 250 0.40 3.81 -17.30
C ALA A 250 0.25 2.39 -17.86
N GLU A 251 -0.56 2.26 -18.91
CA GLU A 251 -0.69 1.02 -19.68
C GLU A 251 0.62 0.73 -20.43
N VAL A 252 1.29 -0.34 -20.04
CA VAL A 252 2.57 -0.75 -20.63
C VAL A 252 2.38 -1.73 -21.79
N ALA A 253 1.23 -2.40 -21.84
CA ALA A 253 0.74 -3.23 -22.95
C ALA A 253 -0.79 -3.32 -22.83
N PRO A 254 -1.56 -3.58 -23.92
CA PRO A 254 -3.01 -3.66 -23.86
C PRO A 254 -3.52 -4.62 -22.77
N GLY A 255 -4.21 -4.07 -21.75
CA GLY A 255 -4.70 -4.80 -20.59
C GLY A 255 -3.59 -5.27 -19.63
N ASN A 256 -2.50 -4.51 -19.56
CA ASN A 256 -1.42 -4.69 -18.58
C ASN A 256 -0.95 -3.29 -18.16
N GLU A 257 -1.57 -2.77 -17.17
CA GLU A 257 -1.34 -1.50 -16.52
C GLU A 257 -0.37 -1.70 -15.34
N LEU A 258 0.23 -0.61 -14.87
CA LEU A 258 1.05 -0.62 -13.67
C LEU A 258 0.31 0.08 -12.54
N ASN A 259 0.39 -0.50 -11.37
CA ASN A 259 -0.21 0.00 -10.13
C ASN A 259 0.48 1.27 -9.59
N GLY A 260 -0.12 1.87 -8.56
CA GLY A 260 0.59 2.84 -7.75
C GLY A 260 1.85 2.23 -7.14
N ILE A 261 1.68 1.13 -6.40
CA ILE A 261 2.78 0.27 -5.91
C ILE A 261 2.36 -1.19 -6.00
N ALA A 262 3.14 -2.02 -6.69
CA ALA A 262 3.06 -3.47 -6.62
C ALA A 262 4.05 -4.01 -5.56
N PHE A 263 3.53 -4.69 -4.53
CA PHE A 263 4.30 -5.37 -3.49
C PHE A 263 4.38 -6.87 -3.82
N ASN A 264 5.37 -7.25 -4.59
CA ASN A 264 5.52 -8.62 -5.10
C ASN A 264 6.31 -9.49 -4.11
N ALA A 265 5.63 -10.35 -3.38
CA ALA A 265 6.20 -11.22 -2.35
C ALA A 265 7.13 -10.46 -1.37
N VAL A 266 6.77 -9.23 -1.00
CA VAL A 266 7.54 -8.41 -0.07
C VAL A 266 7.34 -8.93 1.36
N GLY A 267 8.43 -9.11 2.08
CA GLY A 267 8.41 -9.69 3.42
C GLY A 267 8.15 -8.68 4.54
N SER A 268 7.79 -9.20 5.72
CA SER A 268 7.47 -8.42 6.93
C SER A 268 8.66 -7.67 7.55
N GLY A 269 9.87 -7.91 7.08
CA GLY A 269 11.05 -7.11 7.45
C GLY A 269 11.05 -5.71 6.81
N THR A 270 10.23 -5.50 5.78
CA THR A 270 10.09 -4.20 5.12
C THR A 270 9.19 -3.29 5.94
N LEU A 271 9.63 -2.07 6.21
CA LEU A 271 8.86 -1.07 6.97
C LEU A 271 8.07 -0.18 6.01
N VAL A 272 6.74 -0.16 6.13
CA VAL A 272 5.87 0.76 5.38
C VAL A 272 4.96 1.51 6.34
N GLU A 273 5.20 2.82 6.49
CA GLU A 273 4.45 3.70 7.39
C GLU A 273 4.16 5.04 6.73
N ASN A 274 2.93 5.52 6.82
CA ASN A 274 2.52 6.80 6.26
C ASN A 274 2.76 6.82 4.74
N LEU A 275 2.03 5.96 4.04
CA LEU A 275 2.07 5.81 2.58
C LEU A 275 0.82 6.44 1.97
N GLN A 276 1.00 7.23 0.93
CA GLN A 276 -0.11 7.75 0.14
C GLN A 276 0.04 7.40 -1.34
N ILE A 277 -1.08 6.98 -1.91
CA ILE A 277 -1.31 6.84 -3.35
C ILE A 277 -2.37 7.85 -3.77
N TYR A 278 -2.12 8.57 -4.87
CA TYR A 278 -2.99 9.63 -5.34
C TYR A 278 -3.14 9.60 -6.86
N SER A 279 -4.36 9.47 -7.36
CA SER A 279 -4.71 9.44 -8.79
C SER A 279 -3.92 8.40 -9.57
N VAL A 280 -4.42 7.19 -9.58
CA VAL A 280 -3.85 6.02 -10.28
C VAL A 280 -4.89 5.45 -11.23
N TYR A 281 -4.47 5.01 -12.43
CA TYR A 281 -5.39 4.44 -13.42
C TYR A 281 -5.82 3.02 -13.08
N ASP A 282 -4.89 2.22 -12.60
CA ASP A 282 -5.06 0.86 -12.13
C ASP A 282 -5.10 0.83 -10.59
N ASP A 283 -4.59 -0.19 -9.93
CA ASP A 283 -4.68 -0.33 -8.49
C ASP A 283 -3.82 0.68 -7.72
N GLY A 284 -4.30 1.05 -6.55
CA GLY A 284 -3.53 1.89 -5.62
C GLY A 284 -2.30 1.14 -5.10
N ILE A 285 -2.52 0.08 -4.37
CA ILE A 285 -1.50 -0.89 -3.94
C ILE A 285 -2.01 -2.30 -4.22
N GLU A 286 -1.15 -3.13 -4.79
CA GLU A 286 -1.45 -4.53 -5.03
C GLU A 286 -0.40 -5.44 -4.40
N PHE A 287 -0.86 -6.55 -3.81
CA PHE A 287 -0.02 -7.52 -3.11
C PHE A 287 -0.06 -8.88 -3.82
N PHE A 288 1.04 -9.24 -4.42
CA PHE A 288 1.24 -10.58 -5.02
C PHE A 288 1.95 -11.51 -4.01
N GLY A 289 1.22 -11.93 -2.97
CA GLY A 289 1.80 -12.70 -1.88
C GLY A 289 2.63 -11.89 -0.88
N GLY A 290 3.53 -12.56 -0.17
CA GLY A 290 4.37 -11.93 0.86
C GLY A 290 3.64 -11.66 2.18
N ALA A 291 4.23 -10.78 3.01
CA ALA A 291 3.73 -10.50 4.35
C ALA A 291 4.10 -9.09 4.86
N VAL A 292 4.32 -8.15 3.98
CA VAL A 292 4.62 -6.76 4.39
C VAL A 292 3.44 -6.16 5.15
N ASP A 293 3.71 -5.48 6.26
CA ASP A 293 2.69 -4.73 7.00
C ASP A 293 2.68 -3.26 6.57
N ILE A 294 1.49 -2.68 6.48
CA ILE A 294 1.31 -1.26 6.19
C ILE A 294 0.58 -0.56 7.34
N THR A 295 1.14 0.55 7.80
CA THR A 295 0.50 1.40 8.81
C THR A 295 0.29 2.80 8.26
N ASN A 296 -0.94 3.33 8.38
CA ASN A 296 -1.32 4.65 7.89
C ASN A 296 -1.23 4.75 6.36
N TYR A 297 -2.22 4.19 5.70
CA TYR A 297 -2.36 4.21 4.24
C TYR A 297 -3.46 5.19 3.81
N VAL A 298 -3.18 5.97 2.78
CA VAL A 298 -4.15 6.88 2.14
C VAL A 298 -4.20 6.59 0.65
N ALA A 299 -5.39 6.28 0.15
CA ALA A 299 -5.69 6.19 -1.28
C ALA A 299 -6.74 7.24 -1.66
N VAL A 300 -6.41 8.10 -2.62
CA VAL A 300 -7.32 9.14 -3.11
C VAL A 300 -7.36 9.08 -4.63
N TYR A 301 -8.56 8.94 -5.18
CA TYR A 301 -8.82 8.94 -6.62
C TYR A 301 -8.10 7.83 -7.40
N VAL A 302 -8.05 6.65 -6.82
CA VAL A 302 -7.66 5.41 -7.53
C VAL A 302 -8.83 4.97 -8.39
N ARG A 303 -8.59 4.63 -9.65
CA ARG A 303 -9.67 4.32 -10.61
C ARG A 303 -10.08 2.86 -10.61
N ASP A 304 -9.15 1.94 -10.37
CA ASP A 304 -9.49 0.54 -10.11
C ASP A 304 -9.51 0.27 -8.61
N ASP A 305 -8.90 -0.75 -8.10
CA ASP A 305 -8.98 -1.14 -6.70
C ASP A 305 -7.98 -0.35 -5.84
N SER A 306 -8.48 0.26 -4.76
CA SER A 306 -7.59 1.07 -3.90
C SER A 306 -6.61 0.22 -3.11
N ILE A 307 -7.00 -1.02 -2.80
CA ILE A 307 -6.19 -2.08 -2.21
C ILE A 307 -6.57 -3.38 -2.91
N ASP A 308 -5.65 -4.00 -3.63
CA ASP A 308 -5.83 -5.35 -4.15
C ASP A 308 -4.89 -6.36 -3.46
N ILE A 309 -5.43 -7.54 -3.18
CA ILE A 309 -4.75 -8.60 -2.43
C ILE A 309 -4.85 -9.90 -3.20
N ASP A 310 -3.72 -10.46 -3.63
CA ASP A 310 -3.66 -11.73 -4.34
C ASP A 310 -2.54 -12.65 -3.80
N GLU A 311 -2.49 -13.82 -4.36
CA GLU A 311 -1.37 -14.78 -4.32
C GLU A 311 -0.89 -15.24 -2.95
N GLY A 312 -1.76 -15.23 -1.94
CA GLY A 312 -1.40 -15.74 -0.61
C GLY A 312 -0.81 -14.70 0.34
N TYR A 313 -1.09 -13.43 0.13
CA TYR A 313 -0.67 -12.34 1.01
C TYR A 313 -1.17 -12.50 2.45
N ARG A 314 -0.29 -12.19 3.43
CA ARG A 314 -0.54 -12.40 4.87
C ARG A 314 -0.16 -11.24 5.78
N GLY A 315 0.01 -10.06 5.25
CA GLY A 315 0.34 -8.88 6.04
C GLY A 315 -0.87 -8.26 6.73
N THR A 316 -0.58 -7.19 7.46
CA THR A 316 -1.59 -6.36 8.16
C THR A 316 -1.60 -4.95 7.60
N ILE A 317 -2.79 -4.46 7.24
CA ILE A 317 -3.03 -3.07 6.88
C ILE A 317 -3.78 -2.41 8.03
N THR A 318 -3.17 -1.38 8.63
CA THR A 318 -3.73 -0.66 9.77
C THR A 318 -3.91 0.81 9.45
N ASN A 319 -5.08 1.37 9.73
CA ASN A 319 -5.49 2.74 9.43
C ASN A 319 -5.43 3.03 7.92
N ALA A 320 -6.39 2.54 7.16
CA ALA A 320 -6.50 2.79 5.73
C ALA A 320 -7.64 3.78 5.45
N LEU A 321 -7.33 4.91 4.85
CA LEU A 321 -8.31 5.89 4.35
C LEU A 321 -8.37 5.79 2.83
N VAL A 322 -9.52 5.37 2.32
CA VAL A 322 -9.81 5.29 0.88
C VAL A 322 -10.90 6.28 0.53
N ILE A 323 -10.62 7.14 -0.45
CA ILE A 323 -11.58 8.08 -1.03
C ILE A 323 -11.55 7.88 -2.54
N GLN A 324 -12.56 7.24 -3.08
CA GLN A 324 -12.72 7.14 -4.53
C GLN A 324 -13.05 8.50 -5.15
N SER A 325 -12.85 8.66 -6.44
CA SER A 325 -13.28 9.86 -7.17
C SER A 325 -14.82 9.99 -7.12
N GLU A 326 -15.36 11.17 -7.41
CA GLU A 326 -16.80 11.35 -7.54
C GLU A 326 -17.39 10.47 -8.64
N THR A 327 -16.64 10.25 -9.72
CA THR A 327 -17.15 9.64 -10.96
C THR A 327 -16.44 8.35 -11.35
N ASP A 328 -15.35 7.99 -10.68
CA ASP A 328 -14.49 6.87 -11.07
C ASP A 328 -13.98 6.14 -9.81
N GLY A 329 -13.82 4.85 -9.91
CA GLY A 329 -13.37 4.00 -8.83
C GLY A 329 -14.05 2.64 -8.90
N ASN A 330 -13.30 1.57 -8.71
CA ASN A 330 -13.84 0.22 -8.68
C ASN A 330 -14.08 -0.21 -7.23
N ARG A 331 -13.16 -0.85 -6.56
CA ARG A 331 -13.37 -1.30 -5.17
C ARG A 331 -12.43 -0.58 -4.19
N CYS A 332 -12.90 -0.39 -2.99
CA CYS A 332 -11.97 0.02 -1.94
C CYS A 332 -11.00 -1.11 -1.60
N VAL A 333 -11.48 -2.36 -1.63
CA VAL A 333 -10.68 -3.57 -1.46
C VAL A 333 -11.21 -4.66 -2.38
N GLU A 334 -10.45 -5.09 -3.34
CA GLU A 334 -10.58 -6.40 -3.96
C GLU A 334 -9.64 -7.37 -3.25
N SER A 335 -10.03 -8.62 -3.12
CA SER A 335 -9.14 -9.54 -2.44
C SER A 335 -9.32 -10.99 -2.87
N ASP A 336 -8.26 -11.50 -3.44
CA ASP A 336 -8.12 -12.82 -3.99
C ASP A 336 -7.19 -13.70 -3.13
N GLY A 337 -7.57 -14.94 -2.99
CA GLY A 337 -6.82 -15.84 -2.11
C GLY A 337 -5.74 -16.62 -2.84
N ILE A 338 -6.00 -16.97 -4.08
CA ILE A 338 -5.18 -17.92 -4.85
C ILE A 338 -4.94 -17.40 -6.25
N GLY A 339 -3.70 -17.07 -6.57
CA GLY A 339 -3.32 -16.58 -7.89
C GLY A 339 -3.66 -17.55 -9.02
N SER A 340 -4.18 -17.00 -10.13
CA SER A 340 -4.68 -17.79 -11.26
C SER A 340 -5.74 -18.83 -10.87
N TYR A 341 -6.61 -18.49 -9.93
CA TYR A 341 -7.65 -19.36 -9.36
C TYR A 341 -8.49 -20.08 -10.43
N SER A 342 -8.95 -19.35 -11.45
CA SER A 342 -9.81 -19.90 -12.52
C SER A 342 -9.17 -21.03 -13.34
N SER A 343 -7.84 -21.16 -13.27
CA SER A 343 -7.08 -22.23 -13.94
C SER A 343 -6.89 -23.48 -13.09
N LYS A 344 -7.28 -23.46 -11.81
CA LYS A 344 -7.03 -24.53 -10.86
C LYS A 344 -8.27 -25.42 -10.69
N ASP A 345 -8.05 -26.71 -10.45
CA ASP A 345 -9.12 -27.61 -10.03
C ASP A 345 -9.38 -27.50 -8.52
N GLN A 346 -10.56 -27.96 -8.09
CA GLN A 346 -10.98 -27.86 -6.69
C GLN A 346 -10.02 -28.58 -5.73
N ALA A 347 -9.42 -29.69 -6.15
CA ALA A 347 -8.49 -30.43 -5.28
C ALA A 347 -7.21 -29.61 -5.00
N THR A 348 -6.75 -28.84 -5.98
CA THR A 348 -5.61 -27.92 -5.80
C THR A 348 -6.00 -26.74 -4.91
N ILE A 349 -7.19 -26.18 -5.05
CA ILE A 349 -7.71 -25.12 -4.19
C ILE A 349 -7.80 -25.61 -2.74
N ASP A 350 -8.38 -26.78 -2.52
CA ASP A 350 -8.52 -27.41 -1.20
C ASP A 350 -7.15 -27.69 -0.54
N ASP A 351 -6.15 -28.12 -1.33
CA ASP A 351 -4.76 -28.31 -0.84
C ASP A 351 -4.13 -26.98 -0.41
N PHE A 352 -4.30 -25.92 -1.18
CA PHE A 352 -3.79 -24.60 -0.82
C PHE A 352 -4.41 -24.08 0.46
N ILE A 353 -5.72 -24.19 0.63
CA ILE A 353 -6.42 -23.83 1.86
C ILE A 353 -5.92 -24.68 3.05
N ALA A 354 -5.86 -26.00 2.89
CA ALA A 354 -5.42 -26.90 3.95
C ALA A 354 -3.98 -26.66 4.40
N ARG A 355 -3.14 -26.20 3.49
CA ARG A 355 -1.74 -25.86 3.76
C ARG A 355 -1.52 -24.40 4.14
N GLY A 356 -2.58 -23.60 4.19
CA GLY A 356 -2.52 -22.20 4.51
C GLY A 356 -1.72 -21.38 3.49
N LEU A 357 -1.82 -21.69 2.21
CA LEU A 357 -1.15 -20.96 1.12
C LEU A 357 -2.06 -19.91 0.47
N ASN A 358 -3.33 -19.89 0.84
CA ASN A 358 -4.28 -18.85 0.44
C ASN A 358 -4.04 -17.54 1.19
N SER A 359 -4.48 -16.40 0.65
CA SER A 359 -4.39 -15.10 1.31
C SER A 359 -5.17 -15.08 2.63
N GLN A 360 -4.57 -14.47 3.67
CA GLN A 360 -5.15 -14.33 5.01
C GLN A 360 -4.74 -12.98 5.62
N ALA A 361 -5.03 -11.91 4.91
CA ALA A 361 -4.70 -10.56 5.34
C ALA A 361 -5.50 -10.12 6.57
N THR A 362 -4.95 -9.15 7.30
CA THR A 362 -5.67 -8.44 8.36
C THR A 362 -5.83 -6.97 7.97
N ILE A 363 -7.07 -6.45 7.97
CA ILE A 363 -7.37 -5.03 7.71
C ILE A 363 -8.04 -4.45 8.95
N LYS A 364 -7.43 -3.41 9.52
CA LYS A 364 -7.91 -2.75 10.74
C LYS A 364 -8.08 -1.26 10.52
N ASN A 365 -9.20 -0.72 11.03
CA ASN A 365 -9.48 0.71 10.98
C ASN A 365 -9.48 1.23 9.52
N LEU A 366 -10.39 0.72 8.70
CA LEU A 366 -10.60 1.16 7.32
C LEU A 366 -11.71 2.23 7.27
N THR A 367 -11.49 3.30 6.55
CA THR A 367 -12.56 4.18 6.04
C THR A 367 -12.56 4.07 4.52
N CYS A 368 -13.68 3.66 3.95
CA CYS A 368 -13.92 3.53 2.52
C CYS A 368 -15.08 4.45 2.13
N ILE A 369 -14.79 5.52 1.41
CA ILE A 369 -15.78 6.45 0.84
C ILE A 369 -15.90 6.12 -0.65
N ILE A 370 -17.03 5.52 -0.98
CA ILE A 370 -17.33 4.98 -2.31
C ILE A 370 -17.75 6.11 -3.24
N SER A 371 -17.36 6.02 -4.50
CA SER A 371 -17.74 6.90 -5.62
C SER A 371 -19.25 7.16 -5.64
N ALA A 372 -19.62 8.41 -5.81
CA ALA A 372 -21.02 8.84 -5.82
C ALA A 372 -21.70 8.64 -7.17
N ASN A 373 -20.93 8.70 -8.26
CA ASN A 373 -21.45 8.75 -9.60
C ASN A 373 -20.55 7.93 -10.52
N GLN A 374 -21.11 6.91 -11.13
CA GLN A 374 -20.35 5.89 -11.84
C GLN A 374 -20.37 6.14 -13.33
N THR A 375 -19.69 7.17 -13.76
CA THR A 375 -19.60 7.57 -15.16
C THR A 375 -18.17 7.51 -15.73
N GLY A 376 -17.22 7.08 -14.91
CA GLY A 376 -15.82 6.93 -15.29
C GLY A 376 -15.52 5.66 -16.09
N THR A 377 -14.25 5.35 -16.23
CA THR A 377 -13.76 4.19 -16.98
C THR A 377 -14.01 2.88 -16.22
N HIS A 378 -13.82 2.91 -14.91
CA HIS A 378 -14.12 1.82 -13.98
C HIS A 378 -15.44 2.15 -13.28
N GLU A 379 -16.53 1.65 -13.82
CA GLU A 379 -17.89 2.15 -13.57
C GLU A 379 -18.52 1.66 -12.26
N GLU A 380 -17.80 0.95 -11.39
CA GLU A 380 -18.42 0.25 -10.29
C GLU A 380 -17.85 0.66 -8.93
N GLY A 381 -18.17 1.87 -8.45
CA GLY A 381 -17.83 2.28 -7.08
C GLY A 381 -18.38 1.31 -6.04
N GLN A 382 -17.52 0.49 -5.43
CA GLN A 382 -17.88 -0.62 -4.56
C GLN A 382 -17.01 -0.63 -3.30
N GLY A 383 -17.52 -1.31 -2.26
CA GLY A 383 -16.80 -1.46 -0.99
C GLY A 383 -15.75 -2.59 -1.02
N LEU A 384 -16.07 -3.69 -0.36
CA LEU A 384 -15.14 -4.79 -0.15
C LEU A 384 -15.60 -6.03 -0.91
N ARG A 385 -14.74 -6.62 -1.72
CA ARG A 385 -14.99 -7.89 -2.40
C ARG A 385 -14.00 -8.94 -1.94
N ILE A 386 -14.52 -10.02 -1.38
CA ILE A 386 -13.74 -11.16 -0.89
C ILE A 386 -14.07 -12.37 -1.75
N ARG A 387 -13.06 -12.94 -2.41
CA ARG A 387 -13.24 -14.07 -3.32
C ARG A 387 -12.05 -15.04 -3.34
N GLU A 388 -12.13 -16.07 -4.13
CA GLU A 388 -11.03 -16.98 -4.54
C GLU A 388 -10.19 -17.51 -3.37
N ALA A 389 -10.88 -17.90 -2.27
CA ALA A 389 -10.29 -18.43 -1.04
C ALA A 389 -9.47 -17.42 -0.21
N HIS A 390 -9.69 -16.11 -0.33
CA HIS A 390 -9.17 -15.18 0.66
C HIS A 390 -9.97 -15.27 1.97
N PHE A 391 -9.30 -15.42 3.10
CA PHE A 391 -9.91 -15.53 4.43
C PHE A 391 -9.41 -14.41 5.35
N PRO A 392 -9.84 -13.16 5.12
CA PRO A 392 -9.33 -12.01 5.88
C PRO A 392 -9.91 -11.93 7.30
N THR A 393 -9.21 -11.13 8.12
CA THR A 393 -9.76 -10.51 9.32
C THR A 393 -9.93 -9.02 9.10
N ILE A 394 -11.18 -8.53 9.08
CA ILE A 394 -11.52 -7.12 8.90
C ILE A 394 -12.16 -6.59 10.17
N GLN A 395 -11.62 -5.51 10.74
CA GLN A 395 -12.08 -4.94 12.01
C GLN A 395 -12.16 -3.42 11.97
N ASN A 396 -13.21 -2.86 12.58
CA ASN A 396 -13.41 -1.42 12.73
C ASN A 396 -13.48 -0.68 11.39
N ALA A 397 -14.10 -1.26 10.36
CA ALA A 397 -14.25 -0.61 9.07
C ALA A 397 -15.50 0.30 9.04
N ILE A 398 -15.41 1.43 8.37
CA ILE A 398 -16.52 2.21 7.84
C ILE A 398 -16.48 2.07 6.32
N VAL A 399 -17.54 1.53 5.73
CA VAL A 399 -17.72 1.46 4.27
C VAL A 399 -19.02 2.20 3.96
N THR A 400 -18.94 3.23 3.12
CA THR A 400 -20.10 4.08 2.89
C THR A 400 -20.16 4.69 1.49
N SER A 401 -21.37 4.76 0.94
CA SER A 401 -21.72 5.55 -0.22
C SER A 401 -22.68 6.73 0.13
N SER A 402 -22.74 7.11 1.41
CA SER A 402 -23.72 8.08 1.91
C SER A 402 -23.49 9.53 1.48
N TYR A 403 -22.38 9.83 0.84
CA TYR A 403 -22.07 11.16 0.33
C TYR A 403 -22.58 11.42 -1.09
N GLY A 404 -23.00 10.38 -1.80
CA GLY A 404 -23.49 10.49 -3.16
C GLY A 404 -24.87 11.13 -3.25
N PRO A 405 -25.22 11.73 -4.38
CA PRO A 405 -26.59 12.09 -4.68
C PRO A 405 -27.46 10.83 -4.71
N ASP A 406 -28.67 10.93 -4.16
CA ASP A 406 -29.64 9.83 -4.17
C ASP A 406 -30.14 9.49 -5.60
N GLU A 407 -29.64 10.17 -6.63
CA GLU A 407 -29.98 9.99 -8.04
C GLU A 407 -29.12 8.93 -8.72
N LEU A 408 -28.86 7.84 -8.10
CA LEU A 408 -28.07 6.88 -8.80
C LEU A 408 -28.87 6.01 -9.74
N LEU A 409 -28.43 6.15 -10.96
CA LEU A 409 -28.07 5.06 -11.84
C LEU A 409 -29.12 3.95 -11.80
N GLY A 410 -30.12 4.13 -12.63
CA GLY A 410 -31.10 3.10 -12.84
C GLY A 410 -30.42 1.74 -13.01
N ASP A 411 -31.00 0.78 -12.38
CA ASP A 411 -30.82 -0.64 -12.52
C ASP A 411 -29.43 -1.22 -12.24
N ASP A 412 -29.37 -1.89 -11.14
CA ASP A 412 -28.58 -3.07 -10.94
C ASP A 412 -27.09 -2.87 -10.55
N ASP A 413 -26.83 -3.01 -9.28
CA ASP A 413 -25.63 -3.64 -8.81
C ASP A 413 -24.40 -2.78 -8.54
N TYR A 414 -24.46 -1.46 -8.67
CA TYR A 414 -23.24 -0.70 -8.70
C TYR A 414 -22.70 -0.32 -7.33
N ASN A 415 -23.45 -0.01 -6.35
CA ASN A 415 -22.99 0.62 -5.12
C ASN A 415 -23.23 -0.25 -3.89
N TRP A 416 -22.46 -1.31 -3.74
CA TRP A 416 -22.58 -2.21 -2.59
C TRP A 416 -21.39 -2.12 -1.62
N CYS A 417 -21.66 -2.36 -0.32
CA CYS A 417 -20.65 -2.31 0.70
C CYS A 417 -19.77 -3.56 0.77
N PHE A 418 -20.35 -4.75 0.59
CA PHE A 418 -19.64 -6.01 0.82
C PHE A 418 -20.12 -7.11 -0.11
N ARG A 419 -19.17 -7.81 -0.74
CA ARG A 419 -19.44 -8.98 -1.57
C ARG A 419 -18.60 -10.17 -1.13
N LEU A 420 -19.21 -11.33 -1.10
CA LEU A 420 -18.59 -12.59 -0.70
C LEU A 420 -18.83 -13.65 -1.75
N ASP A 421 -17.77 -14.13 -2.38
CA ASP A 421 -17.81 -15.12 -3.45
C ASP A 421 -16.98 -16.37 -3.09
N ASN A 422 -17.19 -17.45 -3.85
CA ASN A 422 -16.41 -18.70 -3.84
C ASN A 422 -16.29 -19.34 -2.42
N GLU A 423 -15.11 -19.76 -2.02
CA GLU A 423 -14.83 -20.39 -0.72
C GLU A 423 -15.01 -19.45 0.47
N GLY A 424 -15.11 -18.14 0.23
CA GLY A 424 -15.37 -17.14 1.27
C GLY A 424 -16.67 -17.41 2.04
N GLN A 425 -17.73 -17.89 1.36
CA GLN A 425 -18.98 -18.22 2.04
C GLN A 425 -18.83 -19.37 3.03
N GLN A 426 -18.08 -20.42 2.67
CA GLN A 426 -17.79 -21.52 3.59
C GLN A 426 -16.88 -21.05 4.72
N ALA A 427 -15.86 -20.25 4.42
CA ALA A 427 -14.95 -19.71 5.43
C ALA A 427 -15.66 -18.81 6.44
N ALA A 428 -16.60 -17.98 5.98
CA ALA A 428 -17.45 -17.16 6.85
C ALA A 428 -18.31 -18.00 7.79
N GLN A 429 -18.94 -19.06 7.25
CA GLN A 429 -19.73 -19.99 8.05
C GLN A 429 -18.88 -20.71 9.11
N ASP A 430 -17.67 -21.09 8.77
CA ASP A 430 -16.76 -21.86 9.64
C ASP A 430 -15.97 -20.95 10.62
N GLY A 431 -16.08 -19.62 10.49
CA GLY A 431 -15.39 -18.65 11.31
C GLY A 431 -13.92 -18.43 10.95
N ASN A 432 -13.50 -18.85 9.75
CA ASN A 432 -12.15 -18.63 9.22
C ASN A 432 -12.02 -17.26 8.53
N LEU A 433 -13.13 -16.65 8.13
CA LEU A 433 -13.23 -15.29 7.65
C LEU A 433 -13.97 -14.46 8.71
N VAL A 434 -13.41 -13.30 9.08
CA VAL A 434 -13.94 -12.48 10.17
C VAL A 434 -14.15 -11.05 9.71
N VAL A 435 -15.37 -10.54 9.89
CA VAL A 435 -15.69 -9.11 9.79
C VAL A 435 -16.36 -8.71 11.10
N ALA A 436 -15.80 -7.75 11.84
CA ALA A 436 -16.28 -7.41 13.17
C ALA A 436 -16.18 -5.90 13.47
N SER A 437 -17.10 -5.42 14.28
CA SER A 437 -17.13 -4.03 14.80
C SER A 437 -17.07 -2.98 13.67
N SER A 438 -17.69 -3.29 12.53
CA SER A 438 -17.70 -2.44 11.34
C SER A 438 -19.09 -1.84 11.08
N ILE A 439 -19.13 -0.75 10.34
CA ILE A 439 -20.34 -0.07 9.89
C ILE A 439 -20.34 -0.07 8.36
N LEU A 440 -21.39 -0.65 7.79
CA LEU A 440 -21.60 -0.73 6.35
C LEU A 440 -22.86 0.06 6.00
N ALA A 441 -22.68 1.18 5.31
CA ALA A 441 -23.72 2.14 5.03
C ALA A 441 -23.74 2.48 3.53
N CYS A 442 -24.40 1.63 2.72
CA CYS A 442 -24.48 1.75 1.27
C CYS A 442 -25.91 1.57 0.77
N GLN A 443 -26.16 1.90 -0.49
CA GLN A 443 -27.44 1.65 -1.14
C GLN A 443 -27.74 0.15 -1.15
N ASP A 444 -26.79 -0.67 -1.64
CA ASP A 444 -26.81 -2.10 -1.50
C ASP A 444 -25.82 -2.55 -0.42
N LEU A 445 -26.32 -3.22 0.59
CA LEU A 445 -25.49 -3.64 1.72
C LEU A 445 -24.56 -4.78 1.35
N THR A 446 -25.07 -5.76 0.59
CA THR A 446 -24.31 -6.95 0.23
C THR A 446 -24.67 -7.44 -1.15
N LYS A 447 -23.69 -8.03 -1.84
CA LYS A 447 -23.83 -8.76 -3.08
C LYS A 447 -23.28 -10.18 -2.93
N GLY A 448 -23.68 -11.07 -3.81
CA GLY A 448 -23.21 -12.46 -3.82
C GLY A 448 -24.24 -13.44 -3.26
N ASN A 449 -23.83 -14.70 -3.11
CA ASN A 449 -24.70 -15.77 -2.68
C ASN A 449 -24.78 -15.88 -1.15
N SER A 450 -25.84 -16.55 -0.65
CA SER A 450 -25.93 -16.94 0.75
C SER A 450 -24.83 -17.95 1.14
N LEU A 451 -24.53 -18.01 2.43
CA LEU A 451 -23.66 -19.02 3.01
C LEU A 451 -24.26 -20.43 2.79
N PRO A 452 -23.47 -21.51 2.84
CA PRO A 452 -23.95 -22.88 2.57
C PRO A 452 -25.12 -23.32 3.44
N ASN A 453 -25.23 -22.80 4.68
CA ASN A 453 -26.36 -23.08 5.58
C ASN A 453 -27.62 -22.29 5.25
N GLY A 454 -27.62 -21.46 4.21
CA GLY A 454 -28.75 -20.62 3.77
C GLY A 454 -28.84 -19.25 4.47
N THR A 455 -27.92 -18.90 5.36
CA THR A 455 -27.84 -17.57 5.97
C THR A 455 -27.41 -16.56 4.89
N SER A 456 -28.10 -15.43 4.78
CA SER A 456 -27.67 -14.35 3.86
C SER A 456 -26.35 -13.74 4.35
N THR A 457 -25.57 -13.16 3.42
CA THR A 457 -24.34 -12.44 3.80
C THR A 457 -24.63 -11.29 4.75
N ALA A 458 -25.73 -10.56 4.54
CA ALA A 458 -26.16 -9.49 5.45
C ALA A 458 -26.51 -9.99 6.87
N ASP A 459 -27.26 -11.10 6.98
CA ASP A 459 -27.57 -11.68 8.28
C ASP A 459 -26.31 -12.18 9.01
N TRP A 460 -25.38 -12.77 8.28
CA TRP A 460 -24.10 -13.20 8.82
C TRP A 460 -23.27 -12.01 9.34
N LEU A 461 -23.16 -10.92 8.57
CA LEU A 461 -22.45 -9.70 8.98
C LEU A 461 -23.08 -9.11 10.26
N ALA A 462 -24.42 -9.00 10.30
CA ALA A 462 -25.15 -8.49 11.46
C ALA A 462 -24.93 -9.40 12.70
N ALA A 463 -24.98 -10.72 12.53
CA ALA A 463 -24.74 -11.68 13.60
C ALA A 463 -23.28 -11.65 14.12
N SER A 464 -22.33 -11.19 13.28
CA SER A 464 -20.91 -11.01 13.62
C SER A 464 -20.62 -9.67 14.33
N GLY A 465 -21.67 -8.91 14.69
CA GLY A 465 -21.55 -7.66 15.45
C GLY A 465 -21.22 -6.43 14.61
N ASN A 466 -21.54 -6.45 13.33
CA ASN A 466 -21.45 -5.28 12.46
C ASN A 466 -22.78 -4.56 12.38
N LEU A 467 -22.76 -3.26 12.10
CA LEU A 467 -23.95 -2.49 11.78
C LEU A 467 -24.12 -2.35 10.26
N LEU A 468 -25.34 -2.60 9.82
CA LEU A 468 -25.76 -2.46 8.43
C LEU A 468 -26.81 -1.36 8.36
N TYR A 469 -26.61 -0.37 7.50
CA TYR A 469 -27.52 0.73 7.26
C TYR A 469 -27.70 0.93 5.76
N GLN A 470 -28.90 0.64 5.26
CA GLN A 470 -29.19 0.89 3.85
C GLN A 470 -29.40 2.40 3.67
N THR A 471 -28.55 3.03 2.85
CA THR A 471 -28.70 4.44 2.47
C THR A 471 -29.85 4.57 1.46
N ALA A 472 -30.27 5.80 1.16
CA ALA A 472 -31.38 6.03 0.25
C ALA A 472 -31.14 5.42 -1.14
N GLU A 473 -32.20 4.89 -1.72
CA GLU A 473 -32.21 4.40 -3.10
C GLU A 473 -32.37 5.55 -4.09
N ALA A 474 -31.95 5.31 -5.34
CA ALA A 474 -32.18 6.21 -6.46
C ALA A 474 -33.65 6.56 -6.63
N GLY A 475 -33.97 7.85 -6.74
CA GLY A 475 -35.32 8.36 -6.92
C GLY A 475 -36.05 8.75 -5.63
N ASP A 476 -35.44 8.54 -4.47
CA ASP A 476 -35.92 9.15 -3.24
C ASP A 476 -35.63 10.67 -3.26
N ASP A 477 -36.51 11.44 -2.65
CA ASP A 477 -36.35 12.90 -2.58
C ASP A 477 -35.04 13.23 -1.83
N PRO A 478 -34.01 13.80 -2.49
CA PRO A 478 -32.74 14.14 -1.83
C PRO A 478 -32.92 15.15 -0.70
N THR A 479 -34.07 15.85 -0.67
CA THR A 479 -34.46 16.75 0.45
C THR A 479 -35.13 16.00 1.58
N ALA A 480 -35.52 14.74 1.39
CA ALA A 480 -36.14 13.93 2.42
C ALA A 480 -35.16 13.46 3.50
N ALA A 481 -33.90 13.86 3.43
CA ALA A 481 -32.87 13.56 4.42
C ALA A 481 -32.85 12.09 4.84
N SER A 482 -32.82 11.21 3.84
CA SER A 482 -32.81 9.77 4.02
C SER A 482 -31.65 9.29 4.89
N ASN A 483 -30.54 10.04 4.93
CA ASN A 483 -29.39 9.78 5.78
C ASN A 483 -29.37 10.67 7.04
N ALA A 484 -30.47 11.32 7.42
CA ALA A 484 -30.54 12.17 8.63
C ALA A 484 -30.20 11.40 9.92
N ASP A 485 -30.45 10.10 9.93
CA ASP A 485 -30.17 9.20 11.05
C ASP A 485 -28.82 8.48 10.91
N LEU A 486 -27.96 8.95 9.98
CA LEU A 486 -26.63 8.41 9.77
C LEU A 486 -25.58 9.49 10.06
N VAL A 487 -24.86 9.35 11.17
CA VAL A 487 -23.74 10.23 11.55
C VAL A 487 -22.56 9.33 11.92
N ILE A 488 -21.69 9.05 10.97
CA ILE A 488 -20.53 8.16 11.13
C ILE A 488 -19.22 8.85 10.76
N LEU A 489 -19.28 9.78 9.81
CA LEU A 489 -18.16 10.60 9.35
C LEU A 489 -18.51 12.09 9.41
N ASN A 490 -17.48 12.92 9.52
CA ASN A 490 -17.51 14.35 9.30
C ASN A 490 -16.39 14.70 8.29
N GLY A 491 -16.75 14.90 7.02
CA GLY A 491 -15.81 14.78 5.94
C GLY A 491 -15.24 13.35 5.91
N PHE A 492 -13.94 13.18 5.89
CA PHE A 492 -13.31 11.86 5.98
C PHE A 492 -12.96 11.43 7.43
N TYR A 493 -13.21 12.26 8.42
CA TYR A 493 -12.94 11.94 9.82
C TYR A 493 -14.04 11.08 10.42
N SER A 494 -13.67 10.02 11.08
CA SER A 494 -14.57 9.23 11.92
C SER A 494 -15.08 10.07 13.08
N VAL A 495 -16.40 10.07 13.25
CA VAL A 495 -17.03 10.68 14.43
C VAL A 495 -16.66 9.84 15.67
N PRO A 496 -16.49 10.43 16.87
CA PRO A 496 -16.32 9.65 18.09
C PRO A 496 -17.45 8.64 18.27
N VAL A 497 -17.12 7.41 18.65
CA VAL A 497 -18.10 6.29 18.75
C VAL A 497 -19.31 6.66 19.61
N ALA A 498 -19.11 7.46 20.65
CA ALA A 498 -20.21 7.90 21.54
C ALA A 498 -21.20 8.87 20.87
N ASP A 499 -20.78 9.52 19.78
CA ASP A 499 -21.55 10.51 19.03
C ASP A 499 -22.06 9.95 17.70
N MET A 500 -21.64 8.73 17.32
CA MET A 500 -22.12 8.07 16.12
C MET A 500 -23.61 7.75 16.23
N VAL A 501 -24.31 7.94 15.12
CA VAL A 501 -25.73 7.58 14.95
C VAL A 501 -25.85 6.68 13.71
N VAL A 502 -26.49 5.53 13.87
CA VAL A 502 -26.82 4.60 12.78
C VAL A 502 -28.26 4.13 13.00
N GLY A 503 -29.20 4.94 12.56
CA GLY A 503 -30.62 4.76 12.85
C GLY A 503 -30.89 4.68 14.37
N THR A 504 -31.57 3.62 14.80
CA THR A 504 -31.83 3.32 16.22
C THR A 504 -30.93 2.26 16.83
N ALA A 505 -29.95 1.80 16.07
CA ALA A 505 -29.07 0.70 16.49
C ALA A 505 -27.99 1.17 17.49
N THR A 506 -27.46 0.22 18.25
CA THR A 506 -26.30 0.47 19.12
C THR A 506 -25.02 0.30 18.29
N VAL A 507 -24.20 1.34 18.28
CA VAL A 507 -22.89 1.31 17.59
C VAL A 507 -21.99 0.27 18.25
N PRO A 508 -21.28 -0.58 17.49
CA PRO A 508 -20.41 -1.60 18.05
C PRO A 508 -19.22 -0.99 18.79
N THR A 509 -18.70 -1.73 19.75
CA THR A 509 -17.46 -1.34 20.44
C THR A 509 -16.26 -1.69 19.53
N PRO A 510 -15.36 -0.74 19.26
CA PRO A 510 -14.16 -1.02 18.46
C PRO A 510 -13.27 -2.11 19.08
N VAL A 511 -12.63 -2.89 18.26
CA VAL A 511 -11.69 -3.95 18.67
C VAL A 511 -10.26 -3.41 18.61
N GLY A 512 -9.60 -3.29 19.77
CA GLY A 512 -8.20 -2.87 19.83
C GLY A 512 -7.95 -1.43 19.34
N SER A 513 -9.01 -0.61 19.25
CA SER A 513 -8.99 0.77 18.79
C SER A 513 -9.94 1.61 19.65
N SER A 514 -9.80 2.91 19.62
CA SER A 514 -10.76 3.86 20.21
C SER A 514 -11.78 4.39 19.19
N ILE A 515 -11.59 4.10 17.90
CA ILE A 515 -12.42 4.55 16.79
C ILE A 515 -12.85 3.38 15.90
N ILE A 516 -13.93 3.56 15.15
CA ILE A 516 -14.26 2.78 13.96
C ILE A 516 -13.93 3.69 12.77
N GLY A 517 -13.26 3.14 11.75
CA GLY A 517 -12.70 3.91 10.64
C GLY A 517 -11.23 4.29 10.85
N ALA A 518 -10.63 5.00 9.90
CA ALA A 518 -9.19 5.17 9.77
C ALA A 518 -8.62 6.39 10.50
N VAL A 519 -9.33 7.50 10.49
CA VAL A 519 -8.83 8.82 10.94
C VAL A 519 -9.87 9.50 11.81
N SER A 520 -9.46 10.12 12.89
CA SER A 520 -10.34 11.01 13.69
C SER A 520 -9.75 12.41 13.75
N ALA A 521 -10.61 13.41 13.94
CA ALA A 521 -10.17 14.80 14.05
C ALA A 521 -9.23 15.05 15.25
N ASP A 522 -9.36 14.25 16.32
CA ASP A 522 -8.49 14.35 17.50
C ASP A 522 -7.13 13.67 17.30
N ASN A 523 -7.01 12.77 16.33
CA ASN A 523 -5.79 12.07 15.97
C ASN A 523 -5.66 11.99 14.45
N ASP A 524 -5.38 13.13 13.85
CA ASP A 524 -5.23 13.27 12.41
C ASP A 524 -3.78 12.97 11.98
N TRP A 525 -3.50 11.69 11.75
CA TRP A 525 -2.20 11.25 11.27
C TRP A 525 -1.96 11.58 9.78
N THR A 526 -2.99 12.08 9.06
CA THR A 526 -2.88 12.49 7.65
C THR A 526 -2.39 13.94 7.51
N ALA A 527 -2.50 14.74 8.57
CA ALA A 527 -2.17 16.16 8.54
C ALA A 527 -0.68 16.43 8.28
N GLY A 528 -0.43 17.47 7.51
CA GLY A 528 0.91 18.04 7.28
C GLY A 528 1.71 17.39 6.17
N TRP A 529 1.41 16.15 5.75
CA TRP A 529 2.20 15.46 4.75
C TRP A 529 1.41 14.98 3.52
N THR A 530 0.12 14.66 3.65
CA THR A 530 -0.67 14.14 2.53
C THR A 530 -0.99 15.21 1.50
N TYR A 531 -1.08 14.81 0.23
CA TYR A 531 -1.57 15.62 -0.88
C TYR A 531 -3.06 15.33 -1.15
N GLY A 532 -3.82 16.36 -1.51
CA GLY A 532 -5.21 16.18 -1.96
C GLY A 532 -6.27 16.14 -0.87
N LEU A 533 -5.90 16.00 0.42
CA LEU A 533 -6.86 15.91 1.53
C LEU A 533 -7.17 17.25 2.20
N HIS A 534 -6.14 18.01 2.54
CA HIS A 534 -6.26 19.19 3.40
C HIS A 534 -6.22 20.49 2.62
N GLU A 535 -6.96 21.50 3.08
CA GLU A 535 -6.83 22.86 2.55
C GLU A 535 -5.36 23.32 2.53
N GLY A 536 -4.95 23.92 1.42
CA GLY A 536 -3.58 24.42 1.23
C GLY A 536 -2.60 23.38 0.67
N ASN A 537 -2.97 22.10 0.60
CA ASN A 537 -2.18 21.04 -0.04
C ASN A 537 -3.03 20.17 -0.98
N ARG A 538 -3.93 20.80 -1.73
CA ARG A 538 -4.79 20.13 -2.72
C ARG A 538 -5.10 21.07 -3.88
N ALA A 539 -5.27 20.51 -5.07
CA ALA A 539 -5.61 21.26 -6.27
C ALA A 539 -7.13 21.49 -6.40
N GLN A 540 -7.95 20.66 -5.73
CA GLN A 540 -9.43 20.78 -5.72
C GLN A 540 -9.99 20.39 -4.35
N PRO A 541 -11.20 20.84 -3.97
CA PRO A 541 -11.93 20.32 -2.83
C PRO A 541 -12.22 18.82 -2.99
N LEU A 542 -12.43 18.12 -1.88
CA LEU A 542 -13.02 16.78 -1.94
C LEU A 542 -14.48 16.92 -2.42
N TRP A 543 -14.91 16.02 -3.28
CA TRP A 543 -16.21 16.14 -3.98
C TRP A 543 -17.43 16.14 -3.03
N PHE A 544 -17.26 15.69 -1.82
CA PHE A 544 -18.32 15.63 -0.81
C PHE A 544 -18.27 16.78 0.23
N GLU A 545 -17.47 17.82 0.02
CA GLU A 545 -17.37 19.01 0.88
C GLU A 545 -18.34 20.12 0.51
#